data_2bc52ea942a0fdcfab249e561257f9d6
#
_entry.id   2bc52ea942a0fdcfab249e561257f9d6
#
_cell.length_a   1.000
_cell.length_b   1.000
_cell.length_c   1.000
_cell.angle_alpha   90.00
_cell.angle_beta   90.00
_cell.angle_gamma   90.00
#
_symmetry.space_group_name_H-M   'P 1'
#
loop_
_entity.id
_entity.type
_entity.pdbx_description
1 polymer ?
#
loop_
_entity_poly.entity_id
_entity_poly.type
_entity_poly.pdbx_seq_one_letter_code
_entity_poly.pdbx_strand_id
1 'polypeptide(L)'
;MSQAIKLEELPVHQLQAVRQQLEEEIQTLTQSFAQLKQAQAKFNDSIESLKPLANPANESKDILVPLTTSLYVPGQLADIKTVIVDVGTGYMIEKSVTDATDFYKRKVEYLKLNLEKLQETVVQRQNQRSSVVEMIQMKLAMVQKESSQGDKNAIAAN
;
A
#
# COMPACT_ATOMS: atom_id res chain seq x y z
N MET A 1 21.86 -17.55 -11.14
CA MET A 1 22.07 -16.75 -12.38
C MET A 1 20.74 -16.72 -13.11
N SER A 2 19.98 -15.65 -12.96
CA SER A 2 18.71 -15.48 -13.71
C SER A 2 19.08 -15.08 -15.13
N GLN A 3 18.84 -15.97 -16.09
CA GLN A 3 18.92 -15.63 -17.51
C GLN A 3 17.89 -14.54 -17.76
N ALA A 4 18.33 -13.35 -18.17
CA ALA A 4 17.46 -12.30 -18.66
C ALA A 4 16.83 -12.79 -19.97
N ILE A 5 15.64 -13.35 -19.86
CA ILE A 5 14.84 -13.75 -21.03
C ILE A 5 14.49 -12.46 -21.77
N LYS A 6 14.95 -12.32 -23.00
CA LYS A 6 14.60 -11.18 -23.83
C LYS A 6 13.10 -11.25 -24.14
N LEU A 7 12.35 -10.31 -23.64
CA LEU A 7 10.90 -10.20 -23.86
C LEU A 7 10.51 -10.23 -25.34
N GLU A 8 11.42 -9.81 -26.23
CA GLU A 8 11.22 -9.81 -27.68
C GLU A 8 11.12 -11.22 -28.30
N GLU A 9 11.72 -12.21 -27.67
CA GLU A 9 11.74 -13.59 -28.16
C GLU A 9 10.52 -14.42 -27.72
N LEU A 10 9.76 -13.92 -26.73
CA LEU A 10 8.61 -14.63 -26.18
C LEU A 10 7.39 -14.59 -27.12
N PRO A 11 6.68 -15.71 -27.33
CA PRO A 11 5.44 -15.74 -28.10
C PRO A 11 4.33 -14.96 -27.39
N VAL A 12 3.34 -14.50 -28.13
CA VAL A 12 2.25 -13.62 -27.64
C VAL A 12 1.52 -14.21 -26.43
N HIS A 13 1.27 -15.53 -26.41
CA HIS A 13 0.57 -16.16 -25.28
C HIS A 13 1.38 -16.10 -23.97
N GLN A 14 2.72 -16.20 -24.05
CA GLN A 14 3.57 -16.07 -22.87
C GLN A 14 3.64 -14.60 -22.38
N LEU A 15 3.66 -13.64 -23.30
CA LEU A 15 3.58 -12.22 -22.94
C LEU A 15 2.24 -11.88 -22.27
N GLN A 16 1.14 -12.50 -22.68
CA GLN A 16 -0.17 -12.37 -22.02
C GLN A 16 -0.13 -12.93 -20.59
N ALA A 17 0.51 -14.08 -20.39
CA ALA A 17 0.68 -14.65 -19.03
C ALA A 17 1.54 -13.73 -18.13
N VAL A 18 2.65 -13.18 -18.65
CA VAL A 18 3.48 -12.22 -17.93
C VAL A 18 2.69 -10.95 -17.59
N ARG A 19 1.88 -10.43 -18.52
CA ARG A 19 1.00 -9.29 -18.26
C ARG A 19 0.05 -9.57 -17.10
N GLN A 20 -0.63 -10.72 -17.13
CA GLN A 20 -1.57 -11.11 -16.08
C GLN A 20 -0.87 -11.22 -14.72
N GLN A 21 0.30 -11.84 -14.67
CA GLN A 21 1.08 -11.95 -13.43
C GLN A 21 1.45 -10.57 -12.89
N LEU A 22 1.89 -9.64 -13.74
CA LEU A 22 2.20 -8.26 -13.33
C LEU A 22 0.96 -7.52 -12.83
N GLU A 23 -0.21 -7.76 -13.42
CA GLU A 23 -1.48 -7.17 -12.94
C GLU A 23 -1.84 -7.67 -11.53
N GLU A 24 -1.70 -8.97 -11.27
CA GLU A 24 -1.93 -9.57 -9.95
C GLU A 24 -0.92 -9.05 -8.90
N GLU A 25 0.37 -8.93 -9.28
CA GLU A 25 1.41 -8.34 -8.42
C GLU A 25 1.08 -6.87 -8.07
N ILE A 26 0.72 -6.05 -9.07
CA ILE A 26 0.35 -4.64 -8.86
C ILE A 26 -0.86 -4.53 -7.95
N GLN A 27 -1.86 -5.37 -8.12
CA GLN A 27 -3.06 -5.38 -7.27
C GLN A 27 -2.69 -5.70 -5.82
N THR A 28 -1.88 -6.72 -5.59
CA THR A 28 -1.42 -7.13 -4.25
C THR A 28 -0.59 -6.02 -3.57
N LEU A 29 0.34 -5.42 -4.32
CA LEU A 29 1.17 -4.31 -3.82
C LEU A 29 0.32 -3.08 -3.49
N THR A 30 -0.66 -2.75 -4.33
CA THR A 30 -1.58 -1.62 -4.11
C THR A 30 -2.47 -1.85 -2.88
N GLN A 31 -2.94 -3.07 -2.67
CA GLN A 31 -3.70 -3.43 -1.48
C GLN A 31 -2.84 -3.30 -0.21
N SER A 32 -1.60 -3.78 -0.27
CA SER A 32 -0.64 -3.64 0.84
C SER A 32 -0.33 -2.17 1.14
N PHE A 33 -0.18 -1.34 0.10
CA PHE A 33 0.01 0.09 0.24
C PHE A 33 -1.17 0.75 0.98
N ALA A 34 -2.40 0.40 0.61
CA ALA A 34 -3.61 0.93 1.26
C ALA A 34 -3.67 0.53 2.75
N GLN A 35 -3.32 -0.72 3.09
CA GLN A 35 -3.29 -1.20 4.47
C GLN A 35 -2.23 -0.47 5.31
N LEU A 36 -1.01 -0.29 4.77
CA LEU A 36 0.05 0.46 5.46
C LEU A 36 -0.32 1.94 5.63
N LYS A 37 -0.98 2.54 4.65
CA LYS A 37 -1.48 3.91 4.71
C LYS A 37 -2.54 4.08 5.80
N GLN A 38 -3.44 3.10 5.93
CA GLN A 38 -4.44 3.08 7.00
C GLN A 38 -3.78 2.93 8.39
N ALA A 39 -2.76 2.08 8.51
CA ALA A 39 -2.01 1.94 9.76
C ALA A 39 -1.28 3.24 10.13
N GLN A 40 -0.67 3.91 9.14
CA GLN A 40 -0.04 5.22 9.35
C GLN A 40 -1.04 6.27 9.86
N ALA A 41 -2.25 6.30 9.28
CA ALA A 41 -3.31 7.21 9.73
C ALA A 41 -3.69 6.94 11.20
N LYS A 42 -3.88 5.67 11.58
CA LYS A 42 -4.19 5.29 12.98
C LYS A 42 -3.10 5.75 13.97
N PHE A 43 -1.81 5.65 13.61
CA PHE A 43 -0.74 6.14 14.49
C PHE A 43 -0.73 7.67 14.57
N ASN A 44 -1.05 8.39 13.50
CA ASN A 44 -1.20 9.84 13.55
C ASN A 44 -2.40 10.24 14.43
N ASP A 45 -3.53 9.55 14.31
CA ASP A 45 -4.70 9.79 15.16
C ASP A 45 -4.38 9.55 16.64
N SER A 46 -3.54 8.53 16.94
CA SER A 46 -3.05 8.27 18.28
C SER A 46 -2.19 9.43 18.81
N ILE A 47 -1.30 9.98 17.97
CA ILE A 47 -0.48 11.17 18.35
C ILE A 47 -1.40 12.38 18.62
N GLU A 48 -2.40 12.61 17.77
CA GLU A 48 -3.36 13.71 17.98
C GLU A 48 -4.15 13.53 19.28
N SER A 49 -4.53 12.29 19.61
CA SER A 49 -5.25 11.98 20.86
C SER A 49 -4.38 12.18 22.12
N LEU A 50 -3.06 12.08 22.00
CA LEU A 50 -2.14 12.33 23.12
C LEU A 50 -1.90 13.83 23.39
N LYS A 51 -2.09 14.70 22.39
CA LYS A 51 -1.85 16.15 22.55
C LYS A 51 -2.64 16.81 23.69
N PRO A 52 -3.97 16.55 23.84
CA PRO A 52 -4.74 17.12 24.94
C PRO A 52 -4.24 16.66 26.33
N LEU A 53 -3.67 15.45 26.45
CA LEU A 53 -3.16 14.92 27.70
C LEU A 53 -1.85 15.61 28.13
N ALA A 54 -1.10 16.19 27.21
CA ALA A 54 0.11 16.95 27.52
C ALA A 54 -0.20 18.29 28.23
N ASN A 55 -1.45 18.74 28.25
CA ASN A 55 -1.84 19.99 28.90
C ASN A 55 -2.30 19.74 30.34
N PRO A 56 -1.61 20.24 31.37
CA PRO A 56 -1.98 20.07 32.77
C PRO A 56 -3.38 20.58 33.13
N ALA A 57 -3.93 21.52 32.35
CA ALA A 57 -5.30 22.03 32.54
C ALA A 57 -6.40 20.96 32.30
N ASN A 58 -6.06 19.84 31.70
CA ASN A 58 -6.98 18.73 31.48
C ASN A 58 -6.96 17.68 32.61
N GLU A 59 -6.15 17.86 33.64
CA GLU A 59 -6.19 17.02 34.85
C GLU A 59 -7.55 17.18 35.54
N SER A 60 -8.14 16.07 35.95
CA SER A 60 -9.49 16.00 36.56
C SER A 60 -10.63 16.49 35.65
N LYS A 61 -10.41 16.58 34.34
CA LYS A 61 -11.45 16.98 33.40
C LYS A 61 -12.51 15.89 33.24
N ASP A 62 -13.78 16.32 33.25
CA ASP A 62 -14.89 15.43 32.97
C ASP A 62 -14.87 14.99 31.50
N ILE A 63 -15.03 13.70 31.28
CA ILE A 63 -15.09 13.06 29.98
C ILE A 63 -16.26 12.09 29.90
N LEU A 64 -16.74 11.83 28.69
CA LEU A 64 -17.70 10.77 28.42
C LEU A 64 -16.95 9.57 27.82
N VAL A 65 -16.93 8.46 28.54
CA VAL A 65 -16.29 7.21 28.11
C VAL A 65 -17.28 6.39 27.30
N PRO A 66 -17.01 6.12 26.00
CA PRO A 66 -17.88 5.28 25.18
C PRO A 66 -17.72 3.80 25.58
N LEU A 67 -18.83 3.15 25.96
CA LEU A 67 -18.91 1.71 26.17
C LEU A 67 -19.40 0.97 24.92
N THR A 68 -20.33 1.60 24.21
CA THR A 68 -20.83 1.18 22.90
C THR A 68 -21.04 2.41 22.01
N THR A 69 -21.48 2.23 20.78
CA THR A 69 -21.80 3.33 19.85
C THR A 69 -22.87 4.30 20.36
N SER A 70 -23.73 3.87 21.29
CA SER A 70 -24.86 4.66 21.83
C SER A 70 -24.85 4.81 23.34
N LEU A 71 -23.92 4.18 24.05
CA LEU A 71 -23.84 4.23 25.51
C LEU A 71 -22.54 4.86 25.96
N TYR A 72 -22.65 5.96 26.70
CA TYR A 72 -21.54 6.71 27.30
C TYR A 72 -21.70 6.78 28.80
N VAL A 73 -20.62 6.70 29.52
CA VAL A 73 -20.56 6.83 30.99
C VAL A 73 -19.70 8.06 31.33
N PRO A 74 -20.18 8.93 32.24
CA PRO A 74 -19.37 10.04 32.72
C PRO A 74 -18.19 9.52 33.55
N GLY A 75 -17.04 10.13 33.37
CA GLY A 75 -15.80 9.83 34.10
C GLY A 75 -14.93 11.06 34.19
N GLN A 76 -13.85 10.96 34.95
CA GLN A 76 -12.83 12.01 35.07
C GLN A 76 -11.46 11.46 34.73
N LEU A 77 -10.61 12.30 34.14
CA LEU A 77 -9.21 11.98 33.90
C LEU A 77 -8.45 12.02 35.24
N ALA A 78 -8.13 10.84 35.77
CA ALA A 78 -7.43 10.73 37.07
C ALA A 78 -5.92 10.96 36.93
N ASP A 79 -5.30 10.45 35.87
CA ASP A 79 -3.88 10.64 35.58
C ASP A 79 -3.72 10.97 34.09
N ILE A 80 -3.04 12.08 33.82
CA ILE A 80 -2.72 12.53 32.46
C ILE A 80 -1.24 12.37 32.12
N LYS A 81 -0.42 11.85 33.03
CA LYS A 81 1.04 11.71 32.85
C LYS A 81 1.42 10.43 32.17
N THR A 82 0.62 9.37 32.41
CA THR A 82 0.86 8.04 31.86
C THR A 82 -0.30 7.57 31.02
N VAL A 83 0.02 6.74 30.01
CA VAL A 83 -0.95 6.12 29.10
C VAL A 83 -0.56 4.68 28.88
N ILE A 84 -1.56 3.85 28.61
CA ILE A 84 -1.37 2.45 28.23
C ILE A 84 -1.31 2.37 26.71
N VAL A 85 -0.20 1.83 26.19
CA VAL A 85 0.09 1.73 24.76
C VAL A 85 0.12 0.26 24.37
N ASP A 86 -0.65 -0.11 23.35
CA ASP A 86 -0.50 -1.40 22.66
C ASP A 86 0.75 -1.37 21.78
N VAL A 87 1.73 -2.18 22.10
CA VAL A 87 2.99 -2.29 21.34
C VAL A 87 2.98 -3.39 20.30
N GLY A 88 1.89 -4.14 20.22
CA GLY A 88 1.64 -5.21 19.26
C GLY A 88 1.20 -6.51 19.94
N THR A 89 0.43 -7.31 19.20
CA THR A 89 -0.10 -8.62 19.65
C THR A 89 -0.86 -8.60 20.99
N GLY A 90 -1.45 -7.45 21.36
CA GLY A 90 -2.20 -7.26 22.60
C GLY A 90 -1.30 -7.01 23.83
N TYR A 91 -0.01 -6.79 23.65
CA TYR A 91 0.87 -6.36 24.72
C TYR A 91 0.67 -4.90 25.05
N MET A 92 0.14 -4.66 26.25
CA MET A 92 -0.12 -3.33 26.79
C MET A 92 1.01 -2.93 27.74
N ILE A 93 1.63 -1.78 27.51
CA ILE A 93 2.66 -1.22 28.39
C ILE A 93 2.30 0.21 28.79
N GLU A 94 2.60 0.54 30.04
CA GLU A 94 2.49 1.90 30.56
C GLU A 94 3.68 2.75 30.09
N LYS A 95 3.41 3.94 29.60
CA LYS A 95 4.41 4.90 29.14
C LYS A 95 4.02 6.31 29.56
N SER A 96 5.00 7.19 29.69
CA SER A 96 4.73 8.63 29.74
C SER A 96 4.10 9.10 28.42
N VAL A 97 3.31 10.17 28.45
CA VAL A 97 2.71 10.76 27.23
C VAL A 97 3.79 11.14 26.22
N THR A 98 4.94 11.61 26.69
CA THR A 98 6.09 11.97 25.84
C THR A 98 6.66 10.73 25.15
N ASP A 99 6.96 9.67 25.91
CA ASP A 99 7.52 8.42 25.35
C ASP A 99 6.54 7.72 24.40
N ALA A 100 5.24 7.79 24.72
CA ALA A 100 4.19 7.27 23.84
C ALA A 100 4.12 8.04 22.51
N THR A 101 4.20 9.37 22.58
CA THR A 101 4.23 10.23 21.39
C THR A 101 5.44 9.91 20.52
N ASP A 102 6.62 9.77 21.11
CA ASP A 102 7.85 9.46 20.38
C ASP A 102 7.85 8.03 19.83
N PHE A 103 7.21 7.09 20.53
CA PHE A 103 6.97 5.74 20.02
C PHE A 103 6.13 5.77 18.74
N TYR A 104 5.00 6.47 18.74
CA TYR A 104 4.14 6.57 17.55
C TYR A 104 4.80 7.36 16.42
N LYS A 105 5.53 8.43 16.68
CA LYS A 105 6.30 9.17 15.66
C LYS A 105 7.29 8.26 14.93
N ARG A 106 8.04 7.43 15.68
CA ARG A 106 8.96 6.46 15.09
C ARG A 106 8.22 5.42 14.20
N LYS A 107 7.03 4.98 14.63
CA LYS A 107 6.20 4.07 13.82
C LYS A 107 5.71 4.74 12.54
N VAL A 108 5.28 5.99 12.61
CA VAL A 108 4.87 6.79 11.44
C VAL A 108 6.02 6.95 10.46
N GLU A 109 7.22 7.29 10.94
CA GLU A 109 8.40 7.45 10.07
C GLU A 109 8.82 6.13 9.42
N TYR A 110 8.82 5.04 10.17
CA TYR A 110 9.08 3.70 9.64
C TYR A 110 8.08 3.33 8.53
N LEU A 111 6.79 3.57 8.74
CA LEU A 111 5.77 3.31 7.72
C LEU A 111 5.92 4.21 6.51
N LYS A 112 6.30 5.47 6.71
CA LYS A 112 6.56 6.41 5.60
C LYS A 112 7.65 5.89 4.68
N LEU A 113 8.79 5.48 5.22
CA LEU A 113 9.89 4.92 4.44
C LEU A 113 9.49 3.63 3.68
N ASN A 114 8.68 2.77 4.31
CA ASN A 114 8.19 1.57 3.65
C ASN A 114 7.17 1.88 2.54
N LEU A 115 6.30 2.85 2.75
CA LEU A 115 5.34 3.32 1.75
C LEU A 115 6.05 3.92 0.52
N GLU A 116 7.11 4.71 0.72
CA GLU A 116 7.94 5.27 -0.36
C GLU A 116 8.54 4.15 -1.22
N LYS A 117 9.19 3.16 -0.58
CA LYS A 117 9.77 2.00 -1.30
C LYS A 117 8.72 1.18 -2.03
N LEU A 118 7.56 0.99 -1.40
CA LEU A 118 6.47 0.23 -1.99
C LEU A 118 5.88 0.97 -3.20
N GLN A 119 5.75 2.29 -3.12
CA GLN A 119 5.29 3.12 -4.23
C GLN A 119 6.25 3.06 -5.41
N GLU A 120 7.57 3.15 -5.17
CA GLU A 120 8.58 2.99 -6.23
C GLU A 120 8.44 1.62 -6.91
N THR A 121 8.25 0.55 -6.12
CA THR A 121 8.05 -0.80 -6.65
C THR A 121 6.79 -0.89 -7.51
N VAL A 122 5.67 -0.31 -7.07
CA VAL A 122 4.41 -0.27 -7.83
C VAL A 122 4.61 0.45 -9.17
N VAL A 123 5.26 1.62 -9.17
CA VAL A 123 5.55 2.37 -10.39
C VAL A 123 6.44 1.54 -11.35
N GLN A 124 7.46 0.87 -10.83
CA GLN A 124 8.32 0.01 -11.63
C GLN A 124 7.52 -1.14 -12.29
N ARG A 125 6.63 -1.80 -11.53
CA ARG A 125 5.78 -2.88 -12.07
C ARG A 125 4.78 -2.37 -13.10
N GLN A 126 4.21 -1.18 -12.90
CA GLN A 126 3.33 -0.55 -13.88
C GLN A 126 4.07 -0.24 -15.19
N ASN A 127 5.29 0.26 -15.13
CA ASN A 127 6.12 0.52 -16.31
C ASN A 127 6.45 -0.78 -17.04
N GLN A 128 6.81 -1.85 -16.31
CA GLN A 128 7.05 -3.18 -16.89
C GLN A 128 5.80 -3.71 -17.60
N ARG A 129 4.63 -3.59 -16.98
CA ARG A 129 3.35 -3.99 -17.60
C ARG A 129 3.09 -3.20 -18.88
N SER A 130 3.32 -1.89 -18.88
CA SER A 130 3.13 -1.04 -20.09
C SER A 130 4.03 -1.50 -21.23
N SER A 131 5.31 -1.79 -20.96
CA SER A 131 6.26 -2.30 -21.98
C SER A 131 5.82 -3.66 -22.54
N VAL A 132 5.29 -4.56 -21.70
CA VAL A 132 4.75 -5.85 -22.14
C VAL A 132 3.53 -5.65 -23.03
N VAL A 133 2.62 -4.74 -22.70
CA VAL A 133 1.42 -4.44 -23.49
C VAL A 133 1.81 -3.87 -24.86
N GLU A 134 2.76 -2.92 -24.92
CA GLU A 134 3.28 -2.39 -26.19
C GLU A 134 3.86 -3.50 -27.07
N MET A 135 4.62 -4.40 -26.48
CA MET A 135 5.23 -5.51 -27.20
C MET A 135 4.19 -6.50 -27.76
N ILE A 136 3.12 -6.78 -27.00
CA ILE A 136 1.99 -7.58 -27.47
C ILE A 136 1.32 -6.91 -28.68
N GLN A 137 1.08 -5.59 -28.60
CA GLN A 137 0.45 -4.84 -29.70
C GLN A 137 1.32 -4.86 -30.97
N MET A 138 2.64 -4.64 -30.82
CA MET A 138 3.58 -4.71 -31.95
C MET A 138 3.58 -6.08 -32.63
N LYS A 139 3.62 -7.16 -31.84
CA LYS A 139 3.60 -8.53 -32.37
C LYS A 139 2.27 -8.87 -33.08
N LEU A 140 1.15 -8.45 -32.54
CA LEU A 140 -0.15 -8.63 -33.18
C LEU A 140 -0.26 -7.86 -34.50
N ALA A 141 0.27 -6.64 -34.56
CA ALA A 141 0.30 -5.83 -35.78
C ALA A 141 1.18 -6.46 -36.86
N MET A 142 2.32 -7.10 -36.48
CA MET A 142 3.17 -7.83 -37.43
C MET A 142 2.46 -9.05 -38.02
N VAL A 143 1.80 -9.86 -37.19
CA VAL A 143 1.03 -11.04 -37.64
C VAL A 143 -0.12 -10.62 -38.58
N GLN A 144 -0.82 -9.52 -38.30
CA GLN A 144 -1.87 -9.02 -39.18
C GLN A 144 -1.32 -8.51 -40.54
N LYS A 145 -0.14 -7.93 -40.58
CA LYS A 145 0.50 -7.52 -41.83
C LYS A 145 0.94 -8.72 -42.67
N GLU A 146 1.45 -9.75 -42.07
CA GLU A 146 1.86 -10.97 -42.75
C GLU A 146 0.66 -11.72 -43.35
N SER A 147 -0.45 -11.80 -42.59
CA SER A 147 -1.68 -12.41 -43.12
C SER A 147 -2.32 -11.64 -44.28
N SER A 148 -2.29 -10.30 -44.23
CA SER A 148 -2.82 -9.43 -45.29
C SER A 148 -1.94 -9.43 -46.56
N GLN A 149 -0.65 -9.75 -46.44
CA GLN A 149 0.28 -9.84 -47.55
C GLN A 149 0.24 -11.21 -48.21
N GLY A 150 -0.04 -12.27 -47.44
CA GLY A 150 -0.29 -13.62 -47.96
C GLY A 150 -1.52 -13.72 -48.84
N ASP A 151 -2.62 -13.09 -48.47
CA ASP A 151 -3.88 -13.07 -49.25
C ASP A 151 -3.73 -12.28 -50.57
N LYS A 152 -2.94 -11.20 -50.59
CA LYS A 152 -2.69 -10.47 -51.84
C LYS A 152 -1.84 -11.23 -52.85
N ASN A 153 -0.90 -12.04 -52.38
CA ASN A 153 -0.08 -12.89 -53.26
C ASN A 153 -0.85 -14.11 -53.79
N ALA A 154 -1.82 -14.62 -53.04
CA ALA A 154 -2.67 -15.72 -53.49
C ALA A 154 -3.68 -15.29 -54.57
N ILE A 155 -4.15 -14.02 -54.55
CA ILE A 155 -5.06 -13.45 -55.56
C ILE A 155 -4.33 -13.06 -56.85
N ALA A 156 -3.03 -12.74 -56.77
CA ALA A 156 -2.22 -12.34 -57.94
C ALA A 156 -1.66 -13.56 -58.73
N ALA A 157 -1.76 -14.77 -58.18
CA ALA A 157 -1.28 -16.02 -58.80
C ALA A 157 -2.38 -16.87 -59.48
N ASN A 158 -3.60 -16.34 -59.60
CA ASN A 158 -4.73 -16.99 -60.28
C ASN A 158 -5.24 -16.06 -61.38
#